data_0f5f6ad4b615bf3eb408d98f9659c918
#
_entry.id   0f5f6ad4b615bf3eb408d98f9659c918
#
_cell.length_a   1.000
_cell.length_b   1.000
_cell.length_c   1.000
_cell.angle_alpha   90.00
_cell.angle_beta   90.00
_cell.angle_gamma   90.00
#
_symmetry.space_group_name_H-M   'P 1'
#
loop_
_entity.id
_entity.type
_entity.pdbx_description
1 polymer ?
#
loop_
_entity_poly.entity_id
_entity_poly.type
_entity_poly.pdbx_seq_one_letter_code
_entity_poly.pdbx_strand_id
1 'polypeptide(L)'
;MNEVKKMNYTYMVRCRDGSLYTGWTTDLERRIKCHNAGKGAKYTKPRLPVELAYYETFETKEEAMKREAALKKLSKKRKELLVADWRNV
;
A
#
# COMPACT_ATOMS: atom_id res chain seq x y z
N MET A 1 -4.92 3.05 -31.43
CA MET A 1 -5.50 2.52 -30.20
C MET A 1 -4.48 2.64 -29.06
N ASN A 2 -4.90 3.20 -27.96
CA ASN A 2 -3.99 3.40 -26.84
C ASN A 2 -3.95 2.16 -25.96
N GLU A 3 -2.75 1.65 -25.74
CA GLU A 3 -2.56 0.59 -24.79
C GLU A 3 -2.55 1.19 -23.39
N VAL A 4 -3.37 0.63 -22.53
CA VAL A 4 -3.33 1.00 -21.12
C VAL A 4 -2.17 0.26 -20.49
N LYS A 5 -1.14 0.99 -20.12
CA LYS A 5 0.02 0.41 -19.48
C LYS A 5 -0.33 0.01 -18.07
N LYS A 6 -0.20 -1.28 -17.75
CA LYS A 6 -0.42 -1.76 -16.38
C LYS A 6 0.70 -1.26 -15.49
N MET A 7 0.30 -0.61 -14.41
CA MET A 7 1.25 -0.15 -13.40
C MET A 7 1.30 -1.13 -12.23
N ASN A 8 2.38 -1.05 -11.50
CA ASN A 8 2.55 -1.79 -10.26
C ASN A 8 2.65 -0.76 -9.14
N TYR A 9 2.12 -1.09 -7.98
CA TYR A 9 2.02 -0.15 -6.88
C TYR A 9 2.62 -0.74 -5.62
N THR A 10 3.40 0.08 -4.93
CA THR A 10 3.76 -0.19 -3.53
C THR A 10 2.92 0.76 -2.70
N TYR A 11 2.23 0.24 -1.70
CA TYR A 11 1.24 1.03 -0.98
C TYR A 11 1.31 0.79 0.53
N MET A 12 0.75 1.73 1.27
CA MET A 12 0.50 1.54 2.70
C MET A 12 -0.96 1.85 2.97
N VAL A 13 -1.58 1.03 3.81
CA VAL A 13 -2.94 1.28 4.29
C VAL A 13 -2.92 1.56 5.77
N ARG A 14 -3.80 2.47 6.20
CA ARG A 14 -4.01 2.77 7.61
C ARG A 14 -5.08 1.82 8.13
N CYS A 15 -4.72 1.05 9.15
CA CYS A 15 -5.64 0.13 9.79
C CYS A 15 -6.47 0.84 10.86
N ARG A 16 -7.55 0.20 11.30
CA ARG A 16 -8.42 0.76 12.34
C ARG A 16 -7.68 1.10 13.62
N ASP A 17 -6.67 0.32 13.98
CA ASP A 17 -5.88 0.55 15.19
C ASP A 17 -4.79 1.63 15.02
N GLY A 18 -4.75 2.29 13.86
CA GLY A 18 -3.79 3.33 13.57
C GLY A 18 -2.47 2.84 13.00
N SER A 19 -2.26 1.54 12.92
CA SER A 19 -1.04 0.98 12.34
C SER A 19 -1.04 1.08 10.82
N LEU A 20 0.14 0.97 10.21
CA LEU A 20 0.31 0.98 8.76
C LEU A 20 0.75 -0.41 8.29
N TYR A 21 0.08 -0.90 7.25
CA TYR A 21 0.45 -2.13 6.58
C TYR A 21 1.00 -1.80 5.19
N THR A 22 2.11 -2.40 4.82
CA THR A 22 2.76 -2.18 3.52
C THR A 22 2.61 -3.41 2.63
N GLY A 23 2.24 -3.19 1.37
CA GLY A 23 2.13 -4.26 0.38
C GLY A 23 2.39 -3.74 -1.02
N TRP A 24 2.23 -4.62 -2.02
CA TRP A 24 2.27 -4.21 -3.42
C TRP A 24 1.13 -4.89 -4.17
N THR A 25 0.72 -4.28 -5.28
CA THR A 25 -0.38 -4.81 -6.08
C THR A 25 -0.33 -4.23 -7.49
N THR A 26 -1.05 -4.86 -8.42
CA THR A 26 -1.26 -4.30 -9.76
C THR A 26 -2.59 -3.54 -9.85
N ASP A 27 -3.42 -3.60 -8.81
CA ASP A 27 -4.74 -2.95 -8.79
C ASP A 27 -5.05 -2.49 -7.37
N LEU A 28 -4.77 -1.22 -7.10
CA LEU A 28 -4.93 -0.63 -5.75
C LEU A 28 -6.36 -0.72 -5.24
N GLU A 29 -7.31 -0.29 -6.04
CA GLU A 29 -8.70 -0.24 -5.62
C GLU A 29 -9.22 -1.63 -5.25
N ARG A 30 -8.96 -2.59 -6.11
CA ARG A 30 -9.35 -3.97 -5.87
C ARG A 30 -8.66 -4.55 -4.64
N ARG A 31 -7.38 -4.24 -4.45
CA ARG A 31 -6.62 -4.73 -3.31
C ARG A 31 -7.16 -4.22 -1.98
N ILE A 32 -7.52 -2.93 -1.94
CA ILE A 32 -8.09 -2.33 -0.74
C ILE A 32 -9.46 -2.94 -0.42
N LYS A 33 -10.28 -3.16 -1.43
CA LYS A 33 -11.55 -3.87 -1.26
C LYS A 33 -11.34 -5.28 -0.73
N CYS A 34 -10.31 -5.97 -1.23
CA CYS A 34 -9.94 -7.30 -0.79
C CYS A 34 -9.56 -7.32 0.68
N HIS A 35 -8.73 -6.35 1.12
CA HIS A 35 -8.39 -6.20 2.53
C HIS A 35 -9.66 -6.04 3.38
N ASN A 36 -10.53 -5.13 2.99
CA ASN A 36 -11.74 -4.81 3.75
C ASN A 36 -12.79 -5.93 3.73
N ALA A 37 -12.67 -6.85 2.77
CA ALA A 37 -13.50 -8.05 2.75
C ALA A 37 -12.93 -9.17 3.64
N GLY A 38 -11.81 -8.91 4.32
CA GLY A 38 -11.17 -9.90 5.17
C GLY A 38 -10.38 -10.95 4.40
N LYS A 39 -10.11 -10.71 3.13
CA LYS A 39 -9.42 -11.66 2.24
C LYS A 39 -8.01 -11.19 1.85
N GLY A 40 -7.54 -10.13 2.45
CA GLY A 40 -6.20 -9.61 2.21
C GLY A 40 -5.16 -10.29 3.07
N ALA A 41 -4.30 -9.51 3.70
CA ALA A 41 -3.22 -10.04 4.51
C ALA A 41 -3.71 -10.46 5.90
N LYS A 42 -3.00 -11.39 6.50
CA LYS A 42 -3.27 -11.81 7.89
C LYS A 42 -3.23 -10.63 8.85
N TYR A 43 -2.27 -9.73 8.64
CA TYR A 43 -2.09 -8.57 9.51
C TYR A 43 -3.32 -7.67 9.53
N THR A 44 -3.94 -7.45 8.38
CA THR A 44 -5.05 -6.51 8.27
C THR A 44 -6.38 -7.09 8.73
N LYS A 45 -6.55 -8.42 8.69
CA LYS A 45 -7.81 -9.07 9.05
C LYS A 45 -8.40 -8.61 10.38
N PRO A 46 -7.65 -8.62 11.50
CA PRO A 46 -8.22 -8.18 12.79
C PRO A 46 -8.22 -6.67 12.95
N ARG A 47 -7.80 -5.91 11.95
CA ARG A 47 -7.59 -4.47 12.03
C ARG A 47 -8.41 -3.68 11.00
N LEU A 48 -9.50 -4.28 10.53
CA LEU A 48 -10.37 -3.63 9.54
C LEU A 48 -11.29 -2.61 10.21
N PRO A 49 -11.72 -1.59 9.49
CA PRO A 49 -11.43 -1.34 8.09
C PRO A 49 -10.07 -0.70 7.90
N VAL A 50 -9.55 -0.81 6.66
CA VAL A 50 -8.33 -0.13 6.27
C VAL A 50 -8.64 0.89 5.19
N GLU A 51 -7.79 1.92 5.09
CA GLU A 51 -7.91 2.92 4.03
C GLU A 51 -6.53 3.22 3.46
N LEU A 52 -6.50 3.62 2.19
CA LEU A 52 -5.25 3.95 1.52
C LEU A 52 -4.63 5.18 2.18
N ALA A 53 -3.36 5.05 2.57
CA ALA A 53 -2.61 6.14 3.22
C ALA A 53 -1.43 6.63 2.38
N TYR A 54 -0.96 5.81 1.41
CA TYR A 54 0.23 6.12 0.63
C TYR A 54 0.37 5.15 -0.52
N TYR A 55 0.86 5.62 -1.69
CA TYR A 55 1.29 4.68 -2.73
C TYR A 55 2.32 5.33 -3.65
N GLU A 56 3.11 4.46 -4.30
CA GLU A 56 4.04 4.79 -5.36
C GLU A 56 3.78 3.87 -6.54
N THR A 57 4.01 4.36 -7.76
CA THR A 57 3.79 3.58 -8.99
C THR A 57 5.11 3.18 -9.60
N PHE A 58 5.14 1.98 -10.18
CA PHE A 58 6.33 1.44 -10.84
C PHE A 58 5.94 0.74 -12.14
N GLU A 59 6.84 0.73 -13.09
CA GLU A 59 6.59 0.07 -14.38
C GLU A 59 6.74 -1.45 -14.28
N THR A 60 7.56 -1.94 -13.34
CA THR A 60 7.78 -3.37 -13.18
C THR A 60 7.37 -3.85 -11.80
N LYS A 61 6.98 -5.12 -11.76
CA LYS A 61 6.66 -5.81 -10.51
C LYS A 61 7.87 -5.86 -9.59
N GLU A 62 9.04 -6.11 -10.15
CA GLU A 62 10.29 -6.21 -9.39
C GLU A 62 10.60 -4.93 -8.63
N GLU A 63 10.39 -3.79 -9.28
CA GLU A 63 10.58 -2.48 -8.63
C GLU A 63 9.62 -2.29 -7.46
N ALA A 64 8.35 -2.64 -7.67
CA ALA A 64 7.33 -2.49 -6.63
C ALA A 64 7.63 -3.38 -5.43
N MET A 65 8.05 -4.63 -5.68
CA MET A 65 8.39 -5.58 -4.62
C MET A 65 9.62 -5.13 -3.85
N LYS A 66 10.61 -4.60 -4.56
CA LYS A 66 11.83 -4.08 -3.94
C LYS A 66 11.52 -2.91 -3.02
N ARG A 67 10.64 -2.01 -3.48
CA ARG A 67 10.23 -0.87 -2.68
C ARG A 67 9.43 -1.31 -1.46
N GLU A 68 8.56 -2.29 -1.62
CA GLU A 68 7.81 -2.88 -0.50
C GLU A 68 8.77 -3.35 0.60
N ALA A 69 9.78 -4.11 0.22
CA ALA A 69 10.78 -4.61 1.17
C ALA A 69 11.51 -3.47 1.88
N ALA A 70 11.86 -2.41 1.13
CA ALA A 70 12.53 -1.25 1.70
C ALA A 70 11.63 -0.51 2.70
N LEU A 71 10.37 -0.30 2.35
CA LEU A 71 9.42 0.40 3.23
C LEU A 71 9.16 -0.40 4.51
N LYS A 72 9.10 -1.71 4.41
CA LYS A 72 8.88 -2.57 5.59
C LYS A 72 9.98 -2.45 6.62
N LYS A 73 11.18 -2.05 6.20
CA LYS A 73 12.32 -1.85 7.11
C LYS A 73 12.33 -0.51 7.81
N LEU A 74 11.49 0.42 7.37
CA LEU A 74 11.43 1.75 7.99
C LEU A 74 10.74 1.67 9.35
N SER A 75 11.16 2.57 10.25
CA SER A 75 10.47 2.74 11.52
C SER A 75 9.06 3.27 11.29
N LYS A 76 8.18 3.12 12.28
CA LYS A 76 6.84 3.69 12.21
C LYS A 76 6.90 5.20 11.96
N LYS A 77 7.80 5.89 12.64
CA LYS A 77 7.97 7.34 12.50
C LYS A 77 8.26 7.72 11.04
N ARG A 78 9.18 7.00 10.40
CA ARG A 78 9.55 7.28 9.01
C ARG A 78 8.41 6.98 8.04
N LYS A 79 7.66 5.92 8.27
CA LYS A 79 6.47 5.61 7.47
C LYS A 79 5.43 6.72 7.60
N GLU A 80 5.22 7.22 8.82
CA GLU A 80 4.26 8.29 9.05
C GLU A 80 4.68 9.59 8.36
N LEU A 81 5.98 9.87 8.29
CA LEU A 81 6.48 11.02 7.56
C LEU A 81 6.18 10.92 6.06
N LEU A 82 6.36 9.73 5.47
CA LEU A 82 6.02 9.51 4.07
C LEU A 82 4.52 9.73 3.82
N VAL A 83 3.69 9.23 4.71
CA VAL A 83 2.23 9.41 4.61
C VAL A 83 1.88 10.90 4.69
N ALA A 84 2.48 11.63 5.61
CA ALA A 84 2.23 13.06 5.78
C ALA A 84 2.63 13.85 4.53
N ASP A 85 3.80 13.56 3.96
CA ASP A 85 4.28 14.20 2.74
C ASP A 85 3.36 13.93 1.57
N TRP A 86 2.92 12.70 1.44
CA TRP A 86 2.04 12.28 0.34
C TRP A 86 0.69 12.99 0.40
N ARG A 87 0.16 13.21 1.61
CA ARG A 87 -1.13 13.87 1.80
C ARG A 87 -1.07 15.37 1.55
N ASN A 88 0.10 15.98 1.63
CA ASN A 88 0.29 17.41 1.45
C ASN A 88 0.60 17.83 0.01
N VAL A 89 0.57 16.91 -0.93
CA VAL A 89 0.86 17.19 -2.34
C VAL A 89 -0.40 17.55 -3.11
#